data_2453fe29aad41c3fd858fd55d9619155
#
_entry.id   2453fe29aad41c3fd858fd55d9619155
#
_cell.length_a   1.000
_cell.length_b   1.000
_cell.length_c   1.000
_cell.angle_alpha   90.00
_cell.angle_beta   90.00
_cell.angle_gamma   90.00
#
_symmetry.space_group_name_H-M   'P 1'
#
loop_
_entity.id
_entity.type
_entity.pdbx_description
1 polymer ?
#
loop_
_entity_poly.entity_id
_entity_poly.type
_entity_poly.pdbx_seq_one_letter_code
_entity_poly.pdbx_strand_id
1 'polypeptide(L)'
;MNGGRQAASGADRNIARQRRFWTRHAASWDHGAGNNPGLVKVVERVLEEAHPFPEASAVDLGCGSGQVTLALAKRCGIVLGVDVSEEMIALLLENAEREGVSNVEGCAVPIERLRLSESSVDLVVSNYAMHHLRDEDKQIAVNEAFKWLRPGGMLVIGDMMFGRGSESRDREIIGSKLALLFRKGPGGWWRIVKNSGRYVIRLQERPVSMSAWAEMFDKAGLVDIKAIPVVNEAAVVRGTKPRRR
;
A
#
# COMPACT_ATOMS: atom_id res chain seq x y z
N MET A 1 -4.23 29.19 -33.38
CA MET A 1 -4.40 27.85 -32.79
C MET A 1 -4.05 27.92 -31.31
N ASN A 2 -5.05 28.08 -30.44
CA ASN A 2 -4.86 28.15 -29.00
C ASN A 2 -4.84 26.73 -28.43
N GLY A 3 -3.65 26.18 -28.23
CA GLY A 3 -3.45 24.95 -27.49
C GLY A 3 -3.68 25.17 -25.98
N GLY A 4 -4.93 25.11 -25.55
CA GLY A 4 -5.29 25.16 -24.14
C GLY A 4 -4.61 24.03 -23.38
N ARG A 5 -3.59 24.33 -22.57
CA ARG A 5 -3.06 23.40 -21.57
C ARG A 5 -4.18 23.14 -20.56
N GLN A 6 -4.84 21.97 -20.68
CA GLN A 6 -5.74 21.52 -19.63
C GLN A 6 -4.96 21.46 -18.31
N ALA A 7 -5.47 22.14 -17.30
CA ALA A 7 -4.85 22.11 -15.97
C ALA A 7 -4.84 20.65 -15.46
N ALA A 8 -3.68 20.17 -15.02
CA ALA A 8 -3.52 18.82 -14.49
C ALA A 8 -4.55 18.53 -13.40
N SER A 9 -5.19 17.38 -13.45
CA SER A 9 -6.18 16.95 -12.46
C SER A 9 -5.56 16.84 -11.05
N GLY A 10 -6.38 16.79 -10.02
CA GLY A 10 -5.92 16.56 -8.65
C GLY A 10 -5.17 15.22 -8.52
N ALA A 11 -5.60 14.20 -9.27
CA ALA A 11 -4.93 12.89 -9.35
C ALA A 11 -3.56 13.02 -9.99
N ASP A 12 -3.44 13.68 -11.14
CA ASP A 12 -2.15 13.86 -11.84
C ASP A 12 -1.12 14.60 -10.98
N ARG A 13 -1.56 15.62 -10.24
CA ARG A 13 -0.67 16.33 -9.31
C ARG A 13 -0.21 15.45 -8.16
N ASN A 14 -1.08 14.57 -7.62
CA ASN A 14 -0.71 13.61 -6.59
C ASN A 14 0.31 12.61 -7.11
N ILE A 15 0.06 11.98 -8.25
CA ILE A 15 0.95 11.02 -8.92
C ILE A 15 2.33 11.65 -9.15
N ALA A 16 2.39 12.84 -9.75
CA ALA A 16 3.66 13.53 -10.03
C ALA A 16 4.45 13.86 -8.75
N ARG A 17 3.75 14.16 -7.64
CA ARG A 17 4.37 14.40 -6.33
C ARG A 17 4.93 13.11 -5.74
N GLN A 18 4.17 12.00 -5.75
CA GLN A 18 4.59 10.69 -5.26
C GLN A 18 5.81 10.19 -6.04
N ARG A 19 5.77 10.23 -7.37
CA ARG A 19 6.91 9.86 -8.22
C ARG A 19 8.17 10.60 -7.82
N ARG A 20 8.14 11.95 -7.78
CA ARG A 20 9.31 12.77 -7.39
C ARG A 20 9.81 12.49 -5.98
N PHE A 21 8.93 12.19 -5.05
CA PHE A 21 9.31 11.85 -3.68
C PHE A 21 10.06 10.53 -3.64
N TRP A 22 9.48 9.46 -4.21
CA TRP A 22 10.02 8.11 -4.17
C TRP A 22 11.29 7.96 -5.00
N THR A 23 11.38 8.58 -6.19
CA THR A 23 12.62 8.68 -6.96
C THR A 23 13.80 9.20 -6.13
N ARG A 24 13.57 10.24 -5.30
CA ARG A 24 14.63 10.82 -4.46
C ARG A 24 14.98 9.99 -3.24
N HIS A 25 14.09 9.17 -2.76
CA HIS A 25 14.24 8.44 -1.50
C HIS A 25 14.44 6.94 -1.68
N ALA A 26 14.49 6.43 -2.90
CA ALA A 26 14.56 5.01 -3.21
C ALA A 26 15.71 4.30 -2.47
N ALA A 27 16.95 4.75 -2.65
CA ALA A 27 18.11 4.15 -2.01
C ALA A 27 18.07 4.22 -0.47
N SER A 28 17.59 5.33 0.10
CA SER A 28 17.49 5.47 1.55
C SER A 28 16.38 4.63 2.16
N TRP A 29 15.30 4.39 1.41
CA TRP A 29 14.21 3.52 1.82
C TRP A 29 14.65 2.07 1.87
N ASP A 30 15.30 1.59 0.83
CA ASP A 30 15.80 0.22 0.73
C ASP A 30 16.69 -0.16 1.93
N HIS A 31 17.64 0.72 2.30
CA HIS A 31 18.51 0.51 3.45
C HIS A 31 17.79 0.56 4.81
N GLY A 32 16.70 1.30 4.93
CA GLY A 32 15.98 1.53 6.19
C GLY A 32 14.81 0.58 6.45
N ALA A 33 14.19 0.09 5.41
CA ALA A 33 12.92 -0.63 5.51
C ALA A 33 13.07 -1.99 6.22
N GLY A 34 14.13 -2.75 5.91
CA GLY A 34 14.40 -4.04 6.55
C GLY A 34 14.74 -3.96 8.05
N ASN A 35 15.10 -2.78 8.55
CA ASN A 35 15.51 -2.54 9.94
C ASN A 35 14.37 -2.03 10.83
N ASN A 36 13.16 -1.86 10.30
CA ASN A 36 12.00 -1.43 11.09
C ASN A 36 11.17 -2.64 11.57
N PRO A 37 11.21 -3.01 12.87
CA PRO A 37 10.51 -4.19 13.37
C PRO A 37 9.00 -4.13 13.18
N GLY A 38 8.41 -2.93 13.17
CA GLY A 38 6.98 -2.74 12.92
C GLY A 38 6.61 -3.05 11.47
N LEU A 39 7.45 -2.62 10.53
CA LEU A 39 7.25 -2.90 9.11
C LEU A 39 7.36 -4.41 8.82
N VAL A 40 8.38 -5.07 9.38
CA VAL A 40 8.58 -6.53 9.23
C VAL A 40 7.35 -7.30 9.69
N LYS A 41 6.78 -6.98 10.85
CA LYS A 41 5.55 -7.63 11.36
C LYS A 41 4.35 -7.46 10.42
N VAL A 42 4.23 -6.30 9.75
CA VAL A 42 3.14 -6.09 8.80
C VAL A 42 3.37 -6.89 7.52
N VAL A 43 4.61 -6.95 7.01
CA VAL A 43 4.98 -7.81 5.89
C VAL A 43 4.65 -9.28 6.18
N GLU A 44 5.08 -9.79 7.34
CA GLU A 44 4.79 -11.16 7.79
C GLU A 44 3.28 -11.43 7.81
N ARG A 45 2.50 -10.51 8.39
CA ARG A 45 1.04 -10.65 8.44
C ARG A 45 0.39 -10.58 7.05
N VAL A 46 0.86 -9.73 6.15
CA VAL A 46 0.37 -9.69 4.75
C VAL A 46 0.61 -11.03 4.06
N LEU A 47 1.80 -11.62 4.23
CA LEU A 47 2.13 -12.93 3.66
C LEU A 47 1.32 -14.09 4.27
N GLU A 48 1.09 -14.03 5.59
CA GLU A 48 0.21 -15.02 6.27
C GLU A 48 -1.21 -14.97 5.74
N GLU A 49 -1.80 -13.78 5.64
CA GLU A 49 -3.20 -13.61 5.21
C GLU A 49 -3.37 -13.76 3.69
N ALA A 50 -2.32 -13.61 2.89
CA ALA A 50 -2.36 -13.84 1.44
C ALA A 50 -2.39 -15.32 1.07
N HIS A 51 -1.94 -16.22 1.94
CA HIS A 51 -1.88 -17.68 1.67
C HIS A 51 -1.26 -18.02 0.31
N PRO A 52 -0.04 -17.53 -0.02
CA PRO A 52 0.58 -17.76 -1.32
C PRO A 52 0.79 -19.28 -1.58
N PHE A 53 0.67 -19.69 -2.84
CA PHE A 53 0.86 -21.06 -3.27
C PHE A 53 1.69 -21.14 -4.58
N PRO A 54 2.35 -22.29 -4.88
CA PRO A 54 3.39 -22.37 -5.93
C PRO A 54 2.96 -21.94 -7.33
N GLU A 55 1.70 -22.16 -7.71
CA GLU A 55 1.16 -21.81 -9.03
C GLU A 55 0.51 -20.43 -9.08
N ALA A 56 0.46 -19.72 -7.95
CA ALA A 56 -0.23 -18.44 -7.85
C ALA A 56 0.43 -17.37 -8.76
N SER A 57 -0.43 -16.61 -9.42
CA SER A 57 -0.07 -15.35 -10.06
C SER A 57 -0.43 -14.21 -9.10
N ALA A 58 0.56 -13.42 -8.70
CA ALA A 58 0.39 -12.37 -7.70
C ALA A 58 0.77 -10.99 -8.24
N VAL A 59 0.14 -9.94 -7.67
CA VAL A 59 0.48 -8.54 -7.94
C VAL A 59 0.73 -7.82 -6.63
N ASP A 60 1.85 -7.11 -6.52
CA ASP A 60 2.20 -6.27 -5.37
C ASP A 60 2.09 -4.79 -5.75
N LEU A 61 1.09 -4.10 -5.20
CA LEU A 61 0.77 -2.70 -5.50
C LEU A 61 1.53 -1.75 -4.56
N GLY A 62 2.42 -0.95 -5.13
CA GLY A 62 3.36 -0.10 -4.38
C GLY A 62 4.50 -0.94 -3.81
N CYS A 63 5.10 -1.77 -4.64
CA CYS A 63 6.08 -2.78 -4.24
C CYS A 63 7.39 -2.21 -3.67
N GLY A 64 7.70 -0.92 -3.93
CA GLY A 64 8.98 -0.33 -3.56
C GLY A 64 10.15 -1.16 -4.07
N SER A 65 11.16 -1.37 -3.25
CA SER A 65 12.35 -2.20 -3.55
C SER A 65 12.11 -3.72 -3.40
N GLY A 66 10.86 -4.17 -3.13
CA GLY A 66 10.46 -5.56 -3.28
C GLY A 66 10.33 -6.39 -2.01
N GLN A 67 10.19 -5.82 -0.82
CA GLN A 67 10.10 -6.58 0.44
C GLN A 67 9.00 -7.66 0.42
N VAL A 68 7.80 -7.32 -0.03
CA VAL A 68 6.69 -8.27 -0.15
C VAL A 68 6.81 -9.05 -1.44
N THR A 69 7.15 -8.39 -2.56
CA THR A 69 7.30 -9.01 -3.88
C THR A 69 8.25 -10.21 -3.86
N LEU A 70 9.46 -10.04 -3.30
CA LEU A 70 10.48 -11.11 -3.24
C LEU A 70 10.07 -12.25 -2.30
N ALA A 71 9.40 -11.93 -1.20
CA ALA A 71 8.88 -12.93 -0.28
C ALA A 71 7.72 -13.75 -0.90
N LEU A 72 6.88 -13.12 -1.73
CA LEU A 72 5.86 -13.80 -2.51
C LEU A 72 6.47 -14.65 -3.63
N ALA A 73 7.46 -14.14 -4.34
CA ALA A 73 8.08 -14.83 -5.46
C ALA A 73 8.72 -16.16 -5.06
N LYS A 74 9.18 -16.29 -3.81
CA LYS A 74 9.67 -17.56 -3.24
C LYS A 74 8.56 -18.58 -2.98
N ARG A 75 7.29 -18.21 -3.13
CA ARG A 75 6.10 -19.02 -2.77
C ARG A 75 5.04 -19.07 -3.87
N CYS A 76 5.18 -18.24 -4.91
CA CYS A 76 4.24 -18.09 -6.03
C CYS A 76 4.92 -18.45 -7.36
N GLY A 77 4.12 -18.70 -8.39
CA GLY A 77 4.60 -18.98 -9.74
C GLY A 77 5.18 -17.75 -10.43
N ILE A 78 4.50 -16.60 -10.30
CA ILE A 78 4.95 -15.32 -10.85
C ILE A 78 4.44 -14.16 -9.98
N VAL A 79 5.23 -13.11 -9.85
CA VAL A 79 4.85 -11.90 -9.12
C VAL A 79 5.14 -10.65 -9.96
N LEU A 80 4.12 -9.84 -10.17
CA LEU A 80 4.24 -8.50 -10.76
C LEU A 80 4.37 -7.46 -9.65
N GLY A 81 5.53 -6.82 -9.52
CA GLY A 81 5.73 -5.64 -8.67
C GLY A 81 5.37 -4.36 -9.41
N VAL A 82 4.52 -3.53 -8.81
CA VAL A 82 4.05 -2.27 -9.39
C VAL A 82 4.41 -1.11 -8.48
N ASP A 83 5.10 -0.11 -9.00
CA ASP A 83 5.39 1.14 -8.28
C ASP A 83 5.28 2.35 -9.22
N VAL A 84 5.11 3.54 -8.64
CA VAL A 84 5.06 4.80 -9.40
C VAL A 84 6.45 5.27 -9.84
N SER A 85 7.52 4.79 -9.19
CA SER A 85 8.92 5.18 -9.39
C SER A 85 9.67 4.12 -10.19
N GLU A 86 10.29 4.55 -11.29
CA GLU A 86 11.17 3.71 -12.11
C GLU A 86 12.39 3.24 -11.30
N GLU A 87 12.89 4.08 -10.39
CA GLU A 87 14.03 3.78 -9.53
C GLU A 87 13.69 2.67 -8.51
N MET A 88 12.45 2.65 -7.99
CA MET A 88 12.01 1.56 -7.12
C MET A 88 11.92 0.25 -7.89
N ILE A 89 11.39 0.27 -9.11
CA ILE A 89 11.34 -0.93 -9.96
C ILE A 89 12.75 -1.41 -10.32
N ALA A 90 13.68 -0.51 -10.60
CA ALA A 90 15.08 -0.89 -10.84
C ALA A 90 15.69 -1.58 -9.62
N LEU A 91 15.49 -1.05 -8.41
CA LEU A 91 15.92 -1.67 -7.16
C LEU A 91 15.25 -3.02 -6.89
N LEU A 92 13.95 -3.15 -7.18
CA LEU A 92 13.25 -4.43 -7.08
C LEU A 92 13.93 -5.50 -7.92
N LEU A 93 14.22 -5.20 -9.20
CA LEU A 93 14.83 -6.16 -10.13
C LEU A 93 16.29 -6.48 -9.74
N GLU A 94 17.07 -5.48 -9.29
CA GLU A 94 18.41 -5.69 -8.74
C GLU A 94 18.38 -6.58 -7.50
N ASN A 95 17.44 -6.36 -6.59
CA ASN A 95 17.26 -7.18 -5.40
C ASN A 95 16.83 -8.60 -5.76
N ALA A 96 15.95 -8.78 -6.77
CA ALA A 96 15.55 -10.09 -7.27
C ALA A 96 16.75 -10.88 -7.83
N GLU A 97 17.58 -10.24 -8.65
CA GLU A 97 18.82 -10.84 -9.19
C GLU A 97 19.78 -11.24 -8.06
N ARG A 98 20.01 -10.35 -7.09
CA ARG A 98 20.90 -10.59 -5.94
C ARG A 98 20.42 -11.77 -5.08
N GLU A 99 19.11 -11.97 -4.96
CA GLU A 99 18.51 -13.08 -4.20
C GLU A 99 18.27 -14.35 -5.04
N GLY A 100 18.62 -14.35 -6.33
CA GLY A 100 18.44 -15.48 -7.23
C GLY A 100 16.97 -15.77 -7.55
N VAL A 101 16.10 -14.74 -7.48
CA VAL A 101 14.66 -14.84 -7.76
C VAL A 101 14.41 -14.43 -9.21
N SER A 102 13.89 -15.34 -10.05
CA SER A 102 13.74 -15.13 -11.50
C SER A 102 12.29 -14.96 -11.97
N ASN A 103 11.31 -15.11 -11.08
CA ASN A 103 9.87 -15.07 -11.37
C ASN A 103 9.22 -13.76 -10.92
N VAL A 104 9.98 -12.65 -11.00
CA VAL A 104 9.52 -11.29 -10.70
C VAL A 104 9.53 -10.45 -11.96
N GLU A 105 8.42 -9.77 -12.22
CA GLU A 105 8.31 -8.71 -13.22
C GLU A 105 8.10 -7.36 -12.51
N GLY A 106 8.62 -6.28 -13.11
CA GLY A 106 8.49 -4.93 -12.57
C GLY A 106 7.73 -4.01 -13.54
N CYS A 107 6.81 -3.19 -13.04
CA CYS A 107 6.06 -2.24 -13.84
C CYS A 107 6.01 -0.85 -13.17
N ALA A 108 6.62 0.16 -13.81
CA ALA A 108 6.65 1.54 -13.30
C ALA A 108 5.39 2.30 -13.72
N VAL A 109 4.27 2.09 -13.02
CA VAL A 109 2.98 2.73 -13.31
C VAL A 109 2.26 3.12 -12.01
N PRO A 110 1.54 4.25 -11.96
CA PRO A 110 0.69 4.57 -10.82
C PRO A 110 -0.39 3.51 -10.63
N ILE A 111 -0.66 3.12 -9.38
CA ILE A 111 -1.68 2.11 -9.02
C ILE A 111 -3.03 2.44 -9.66
N GLU A 112 -3.42 3.71 -9.66
CA GLU A 112 -4.69 4.20 -10.21
C GLU A 112 -4.79 4.01 -11.75
N ARG A 113 -3.66 3.83 -12.41
CA ARG A 113 -3.56 3.67 -13.88
C ARG A 113 -3.22 2.26 -14.32
N LEU A 114 -2.91 1.37 -13.40
CA LEU A 114 -2.67 -0.04 -13.72
C LEU A 114 -3.95 -0.64 -14.33
N ARG A 115 -3.77 -1.41 -15.38
CA ARG A 115 -4.87 -2.17 -16.01
C ARG A 115 -4.37 -3.56 -16.34
N LEU A 116 -5.01 -4.55 -15.74
CA LEU A 116 -4.78 -5.97 -15.99
C LEU A 116 -6.05 -6.61 -16.55
N SER A 117 -5.91 -7.77 -17.14
CA SER A 117 -7.04 -8.54 -17.64
C SER A 117 -7.93 -9.00 -16.47
N GLU A 118 -9.23 -9.10 -16.70
CA GLU A 118 -10.15 -9.62 -15.69
C GLU A 118 -9.84 -11.09 -15.39
N SER A 119 -9.95 -11.46 -14.11
CA SER A 119 -9.75 -12.82 -13.63
C SER A 119 -8.39 -13.41 -14.07
N SER A 120 -7.33 -12.61 -14.03
CA SER A 120 -5.98 -12.99 -14.49
C SER A 120 -5.03 -13.36 -13.33
N VAL A 121 -5.33 -12.95 -12.09
CA VAL A 121 -4.44 -13.15 -10.95
C VAL A 121 -5.15 -13.83 -9.78
N ASP A 122 -4.38 -14.51 -8.95
CA ASP A 122 -4.87 -15.21 -7.76
C ASP A 122 -4.76 -14.34 -6.50
N LEU A 123 -3.72 -13.52 -6.43
CA LEU A 123 -3.41 -12.66 -5.30
C LEU A 123 -3.16 -11.22 -5.75
N VAL A 124 -3.74 -10.26 -5.03
CA VAL A 124 -3.35 -8.86 -5.08
C VAL A 124 -2.96 -8.44 -3.67
N VAL A 125 -1.75 -7.94 -3.50
CA VAL A 125 -1.27 -7.45 -2.21
C VAL A 125 -0.83 -5.99 -2.29
N SER A 126 -0.79 -5.33 -1.15
CA SER A 126 -0.16 -4.01 -1.00
C SER A 126 0.35 -3.87 0.42
N ASN A 127 1.52 -3.25 0.59
CA ASN A 127 2.08 -2.99 1.92
C ASN A 127 2.64 -1.57 2.02
N TYR A 128 2.11 -0.77 2.96
CA TYR A 128 2.51 0.63 3.22
C TYR A 128 2.56 1.54 1.98
N ALA A 129 1.61 1.37 1.06
CA ALA A 129 1.52 2.16 -0.18
C ALA A 129 0.20 2.92 -0.34
N MET A 130 -0.92 2.31 0.06
CA MET A 130 -2.24 2.83 -0.22
C MET A 130 -2.56 4.14 0.52
N HIS A 131 -1.92 4.41 1.67
CA HIS A 131 -2.10 5.67 2.41
C HIS A 131 -1.59 6.91 1.65
N HIS A 132 -0.84 6.73 0.58
CA HIS A 132 -0.42 7.80 -0.33
C HIS A 132 -1.49 8.16 -1.37
N LEU A 133 -2.45 7.30 -1.61
CA LEU A 133 -3.56 7.54 -2.52
C LEU A 133 -4.61 8.47 -1.89
N ARG A 134 -5.37 9.18 -2.74
CA ARG A 134 -6.60 9.86 -2.31
C ARG A 134 -7.66 8.81 -1.96
N ASP A 135 -8.63 9.17 -1.15
CA ASP A 135 -9.64 8.21 -0.69
C ASP A 135 -10.48 7.66 -1.86
N GLU A 136 -10.76 8.51 -2.88
CA GLU A 136 -11.42 8.06 -4.12
C GLU A 136 -10.55 7.07 -4.91
N ASP A 137 -9.25 7.32 -4.98
CA ASP A 137 -8.29 6.48 -5.71
C ASP A 137 -8.08 5.12 -5.02
N LYS A 138 -8.20 5.05 -3.67
CA LYS A 138 -8.21 3.78 -2.92
C LYS A 138 -9.38 2.89 -3.34
N GLN A 139 -10.60 3.46 -3.40
CA GLN A 139 -11.77 2.70 -3.83
C GLN A 139 -11.63 2.22 -5.28
N ILE A 140 -11.08 3.06 -6.18
CA ILE A 140 -10.78 2.66 -7.56
C ILE A 140 -9.79 1.48 -7.57
N ALA A 141 -8.71 1.55 -6.81
CA ALA A 141 -7.72 0.49 -6.74
C ALA A 141 -8.31 -0.84 -6.23
N VAL A 142 -9.16 -0.79 -5.21
CA VAL A 142 -9.87 -1.98 -4.69
C VAL A 142 -10.83 -2.55 -5.73
N ASN A 143 -11.59 -1.70 -6.44
CA ASN A 143 -12.51 -2.15 -7.49
C ASN A 143 -11.76 -2.80 -8.67
N GLU A 144 -10.63 -2.22 -9.08
CA GLU A 144 -9.81 -2.79 -10.14
C GLU A 144 -9.16 -4.11 -9.70
N ALA A 145 -8.61 -4.18 -8.48
CA ALA A 145 -8.09 -5.42 -7.91
C ALA A 145 -9.15 -6.54 -7.90
N PHE A 146 -10.39 -6.21 -7.50
CA PHE A 146 -11.50 -7.16 -7.57
C PHE A 146 -11.74 -7.70 -8.99
N LYS A 147 -11.66 -6.86 -10.02
CA LYS A 147 -11.82 -7.31 -11.42
C LYS A 147 -10.70 -8.27 -11.83
N TRP A 148 -9.44 -7.95 -11.48
CA TRP A 148 -8.28 -8.75 -11.84
C TRP A 148 -8.24 -10.10 -11.16
N LEU A 149 -8.73 -10.19 -9.92
CA LEU A 149 -8.77 -11.44 -9.17
C LEU A 149 -9.61 -12.50 -9.87
N ARG A 150 -9.11 -13.73 -9.89
CA ARG A 150 -9.90 -14.93 -10.23
C ARG A 150 -10.97 -15.18 -9.16
N PRO A 151 -12.08 -15.86 -9.47
CA PRO A 151 -13.00 -16.33 -8.45
C PRO A 151 -12.27 -17.19 -7.39
N GLY A 152 -12.39 -16.83 -6.12
CA GLY A 152 -11.64 -17.41 -5.01
C GLY A 152 -10.27 -16.73 -4.74
N GLY A 153 -9.84 -15.81 -5.60
CA GLY A 153 -8.62 -15.02 -5.39
C GLY A 153 -8.78 -13.98 -4.28
N MET A 154 -7.68 -13.49 -3.76
CA MET A 154 -7.62 -12.72 -2.52
C MET A 154 -6.95 -11.36 -2.71
N LEU A 155 -7.54 -10.32 -2.10
CA LEU A 155 -6.93 -8.99 -1.91
C LEU A 155 -6.49 -8.85 -0.46
N VAL A 156 -5.23 -8.48 -0.24
CA VAL A 156 -4.65 -8.25 1.10
C VAL A 156 -3.91 -6.91 1.13
N ILE A 157 -4.29 -6.01 2.02
CA ILE A 157 -3.65 -4.70 2.19
C ILE A 157 -3.15 -4.58 3.62
N GLY A 158 -1.83 -4.42 3.78
CA GLY A 158 -1.19 -4.00 5.02
C GLY A 158 -0.85 -2.52 4.95
N ASP A 159 -1.39 -1.70 5.87
CA ASP A 159 -1.15 -0.26 5.81
C ASP A 159 -1.34 0.42 7.17
N MET A 160 -1.01 1.70 7.22
CA MET A 160 -1.46 2.57 8.30
C MET A 160 -2.98 2.68 8.26
N MET A 161 -3.64 2.13 9.30
CA MET A 161 -5.10 2.05 9.37
C MET A 161 -5.61 2.73 10.63
N PHE A 162 -5.79 4.02 10.56
CA PHE A 162 -6.44 4.85 11.57
C PHE A 162 -7.11 6.06 10.94
N GLY A 163 -8.25 6.44 11.50
CA GLY A 163 -9.04 7.57 11.05
C GLY A 163 -8.70 8.86 11.79
N ARG A 164 -9.69 9.74 11.87
CA ARG A 164 -9.57 11.08 12.50
C ARG A 164 -9.97 11.10 13.99
N GLY A 165 -10.02 9.97 14.67
CA GLY A 165 -10.42 9.87 16.06
C GLY A 165 -11.90 9.49 16.26
N SER A 166 -12.59 9.03 15.22
CA SER A 166 -13.95 8.52 15.30
C SER A 166 -14.04 7.22 16.10
N GLU A 167 -13.04 6.35 15.97
CA GLU A 167 -12.94 5.08 16.67
C GLU A 167 -12.05 5.22 17.94
N SER A 168 -12.24 4.33 18.94
CA SER A 168 -11.42 4.30 20.16
C SER A 168 -9.95 4.08 19.82
N ARG A 169 -9.66 3.16 18.92
CA ARG A 169 -8.31 2.88 18.40
C ARG A 169 -7.65 4.11 17.77
N ASP A 170 -8.38 4.88 16.99
CA ASP A 170 -7.86 6.12 16.38
C ASP A 170 -7.38 7.09 17.44
N ARG A 171 -8.19 7.26 18.53
CA ARG A 171 -7.85 8.17 19.63
C ARG A 171 -6.62 7.70 20.39
N GLU A 172 -6.47 6.39 20.61
CA GLU A 172 -5.29 5.81 21.25
C GLU A 172 -4.03 6.03 20.41
N ILE A 173 -4.09 5.80 19.09
CA ILE A 173 -2.97 6.01 18.17
C ILE A 173 -2.57 7.49 18.14
N ILE A 174 -3.54 8.38 17.99
CA ILE A 174 -3.30 9.83 17.98
C ILE A 174 -2.72 10.27 19.33
N GLY A 175 -3.30 9.81 20.43
CA GLY A 175 -2.84 10.12 21.78
C GLY A 175 -1.43 9.64 22.06
N SER A 176 -1.09 8.41 21.67
CA SER A 176 0.27 7.87 21.83
C SER A 176 1.31 8.62 21.01
N LYS A 177 0.99 9.01 19.77
CA LYS A 177 1.86 9.84 18.92
C LYS A 177 2.06 11.24 19.51
N LEU A 178 1.01 11.87 20.01
CA LEU A 178 1.10 13.15 20.71
C LEU A 178 1.97 13.04 21.99
N ALA A 179 1.71 12.05 22.84
CA ALA A 179 2.50 11.82 24.05
C ALA A 179 3.99 11.62 23.77
N LEU A 180 4.34 10.86 22.70
CA LEU A 180 5.72 10.67 22.28
C LEU A 180 6.39 11.99 21.83
N LEU A 181 5.65 12.87 21.15
CA LEU A 181 6.15 14.17 20.72
C LEU A 181 6.31 15.13 21.90
N PHE A 182 5.38 15.15 22.87
CA PHE A 182 5.49 15.92 24.11
C PHE A 182 6.74 15.56 24.91
N ARG A 183 7.07 14.26 25.00
CA ARG A 183 8.28 13.78 25.70
C ARG A 183 9.60 14.27 25.08
N LYS A 184 9.59 14.75 23.82
CA LYS A 184 10.76 15.27 23.11
C LYS A 184 11.02 16.78 23.38
N GLY A 185 10.31 17.41 24.32
CA GLY A 185 10.51 18.79 24.72
C GLY A 185 10.14 19.82 23.64
N PRO A 186 10.70 21.07 23.68
CA PRO A 186 10.32 22.16 22.76
C PRO A 186 10.44 21.83 21.27
N GLY A 187 11.45 21.03 20.89
CA GLY A 187 11.60 20.53 19.51
C GLY A 187 10.48 19.59 19.08
N GLY A 188 9.88 18.85 20.03
CA GLY A 188 8.69 18.04 19.81
C GLY A 188 7.44 18.90 19.56
N TRP A 189 7.27 19.97 20.31
CA TRP A 189 6.17 20.93 20.13
C TRP A 189 6.15 21.56 18.74
N TRP A 190 7.30 22.04 18.26
CA TRP A 190 7.41 22.57 16.91
C TRP A 190 7.08 21.53 15.84
N ARG A 191 7.48 20.27 16.05
CA ARG A 191 7.12 19.16 15.16
C ARG A 191 5.62 18.85 15.19
N ILE A 192 4.96 18.97 16.35
CA ILE A 192 3.49 18.82 16.46
C ILE A 192 2.82 19.86 15.57
N VAL A 193 3.15 21.14 15.76
CA VAL A 193 2.55 22.24 14.98
C VAL A 193 2.78 22.07 13.48
N LYS A 194 4.02 21.76 13.06
CA LYS A 194 4.36 21.55 11.66
C LYS A 194 3.68 20.32 11.05
N ASN A 195 3.60 19.22 11.78
CA ASN A 195 3.03 17.97 11.28
C ASN A 195 1.51 17.94 11.40
N SER A 196 0.90 18.60 12.40
CA SER A 196 -0.56 18.72 12.50
C SER A 196 -1.15 19.43 11.29
N GLY A 197 -0.51 20.52 10.82
CA GLY A 197 -0.91 21.17 9.58
C GLY A 197 -0.84 20.23 8.37
N ARG A 198 0.22 19.45 8.25
CA ARG A 198 0.39 18.46 7.15
C ARG A 198 -0.60 17.30 7.23
N TYR A 199 -0.89 16.80 8.43
CA TYR A 199 -1.86 15.75 8.68
C TYR A 199 -3.30 16.23 8.43
N VAL A 200 -3.66 17.42 8.94
CA VAL A 200 -4.98 18.03 8.73
C VAL A 200 -5.24 18.31 7.25
N ILE A 201 -4.21 18.78 6.51
CA ILE A 201 -4.33 19.10 5.09
C ILE A 201 -4.15 17.83 4.20
N ARG A 202 -3.82 16.67 4.79
CA ARG A 202 -3.59 15.40 4.06
C ARG A 202 -2.67 15.56 2.84
N LEU A 203 -1.58 16.29 3.00
CA LEU A 203 -0.71 16.64 1.87
C LEU A 203 0.13 15.45 1.36
N GLN A 204 0.47 14.51 2.23
CA GLN A 204 1.35 13.38 1.88
C GLN A 204 0.78 12.01 2.24
N GLU A 205 0.14 11.88 3.40
CA GLU A 205 -0.38 10.62 3.93
C GLU A 205 -1.87 10.76 4.22
N ARG A 206 -2.66 9.78 3.83
CA ARG A 206 -4.11 9.75 3.96
C ARG A 206 -4.54 8.39 4.51
N PRO A 207 -4.12 8.04 5.72
CA PRO A 207 -4.60 6.81 6.34
C PRO A 207 -6.12 6.87 6.52
N VAL A 208 -6.75 5.72 6.44
CA VAL A 208 -8.17 5.53 6.73
C VAL A 208 -8.32 4.42 7.77
N SER A 209 -9.44 4.41 8.50
CA SER A 209 -9.67 3.42 9.55
C SER A 209 -9.83 2.00 8.99
N MET A 210 -9.73 1.00 9.86
CA MET A 210 -9.97 -0.40 9.50
C MET A 210 -11.39 -0.61 8.99
N SER A 211 -12.38 0.06 9.59
CA SER A 211 -13.77 0.00 9.16
C SER A 211 -13.98 0.58 7.76
N ALA A 212 -13.30 1.70 7.45
CA ALA A 212 -13.37 2.29 6.11
C ALA A 212 -12.76 1.36 5.04
N TRP A 213 -11.66 0.66 5.35
CA TRP A 213 -11.13 -0.37 4.46
C TRP A 213 -12.10 -1.53 4.26
N ALA A 214 -12.69 -2.05 5.35
CA ALA A 214 -13.68 -3.12 5.27
C ALA A 214 -14.90 -2.71 4.41
N GLU A 215 -15.36 -1.47 4.55
CA GLU A 215 -16.44 -0.92 3.72
C GLU A 215 -16.05 -0.81 2.24
N MET A 216 -14.81 -0.40 1.92
CA MET A 216 -14.32 -0.36 0.53
C MET A 216 -14.28 -1.75 -0.10
N PHE A 217 -13.89 -2.77 0.67
CA PHE A 217 -13.86 -4.17 0.23
C PHE A 217 -15.28 -4.71 -0.02
N ASP A 218 -16.20 -4.46 0.90
CA ASP A 218 -17.61 -4.87 0.77
C ASP A 218 -18.26 -4.21 -0.45
N LYS A 219 -18.07 -2.91 -0.65
CA LYS A 219 -18.55 -2.16 -1.82
C LYS A 219 -18.01 -2.71 -3.14
N ALA A 220 -16.81 -3.26 -3.15
CA ALA A 220 -16.24 -3.88 -4.34
C ALA A 220 -16.80 -5.29 -4.60
N GLY A 221 -17.50 -5.90 -3.64
CA GLY A 221 -18.07 -7.24 -3.73
C GLY A 221 -17.16 -8.35 -3.20
N LEU A 222 -16.12 -8.01 -2.45
CA LEU A 222 -15.30 -8.99 -1.72
C LEU A 222 -16.10 -9.55 -0.53
N VAL A 223 -15.85 -10.80 -0.20
CA VAL A 223 -16.44 -11.54 0.93
C VAL A 223 -15.37 -12.01 1.90
N ASP A 224 -15.76 -12.60 3.02
CA ASP A 224 -14.86 -13.10 4.08
C ASP A 224 -13.85 -12.01 4.54
N ILE A 225 -14.35 -10.78 4.62
CA ILE A 225 -13.54 -9.60 4.96
C ILE A 225 -13.08 -9.70 6.41
N LYS A 226 -11.76 -9.58 6.62
CA LYS A 226 -11.16 -9.51 7.96
C LYS A 226 -10.23 -8.32 8.04
N ALA A 227 -10.31 -7.58 9.13
CA ALA A 227 -9.39 -6.48 9.46
C ALA A 227 -8.67 -6.81 10.77
N ILE A 228 -7.35 -6.91 10.74
CA ILE A 228 -6.50 -7.47 11.79
C ILE A 228 -5.48 -6.42 12.22
N PRO A 229 -5.52 -5.92 13.46
CA PRO A 229 -4.48 -5.05 14.00
C PRO A 229 -3.14 -5.80 14.07
N VAL A 230 -2.04 -5.14 13.68
CA VAL A 230 -0.69 -5.74 13.71
C VAL A 230 0.24 -4.98 14.64
N VAL A 231 0.40 -3.70 14.41
CA VAL A 231 1.15 -2.79 15.29
C VAL A 231 0.30 -1.56 15.58
N ASN A 232 0.79 -0.65 16.43
CA ASN A 232 0.00 0.47 16.95
C ASN A 232 -0.82 1.18 15.87
N GLU A 233 -0.18 1.60 14.77
CA GLU A 233 -0.82 2.36 13.68
C GLU A 233 -1.17 1.55 12.45
N ALA A 234 -0.69 0.31 12.32
CA ALA A 234 -0.91 -0.49 11.14
C ALA A 234 -1.77 -1.73 11.41
N ALA A 235 -2.49 -2.10 10.38
CA ALA A 235 -3.33 -3.29 10.35
C ALA A 235 -3.27 -3.93 8.96
N VAL A 236 -3.77 -5.15 8.85
CA VAL A 236 -3.99 -5.84 7.59
C VAL A 236 -5.48 -6.04 7.39
N VAL A 237 -5.97 -5.71 6.20
CA VAL A 237 -7.32 -6.08 5.77
C VAL A 237 -7.22 -7.07 4.61
N ARG A 238 -8.04 -8.12 4.64
CA ARG A 238 -8.15 -9.07 3.54
C ARG A 238 -9.59 -9.33 3.16
N GLY A 239 -9.81 -9.73 1.92
CA GLY A 239 -11.10 -10.16 1.40
C GLY A 239 -10.93 -11.07 0.20
N THR A 240 -11.90 -11.92 -0.05
CA THR A 240 -11.88 -12.95 -1.10
C THR A 240 -12.90 -12.61 -2.19
N LYS A 241 -12.53 -12.75 -3.46
CA LYS A 241 -13.50 -12.68 -4.55
C LYS A 241 -14.39 -13.92 -4.53
N PRO A 242 -15.73 -13.79 -4.51
CA PRO A 242 -16.63 -14.94 -4.48
C PRO A 242 -16.34 -15.94 -5.60
N ARG A 243 -16.39 -17.23 -5.30
CA ARG A 243 -16.43 -18.27 -6.33
C ARG A 243 -17.77 -18.19 -7.05
N ARG A 244 -17.76 -18.18 -8.38
CA ARG A 244 -19.01 -18.30 -9.13
C ARG A 244 -19.66 -19.63 -8.74
N ARG A 245 -20.91 -19.57 -8.31
CA ARG A 245 -21.73 -20.78 -8.12
C ARG A 245 -22.05 -21.42 -9.47
#